data_e9295c2c59ebb0512c50e97aabd9aa03
#
_entry.id   e9295c2c59ebb0512c50e97aabd9aa03
#
_cell.length_a   1.000
_cell.length_b   1.000
_cell.length_c   1.000
_cell.angle_alpha   90.00
_cell.angle_beta   90.00
_cell.angle_gamma   90.00
#
_symmetry.space_group_name_H-M   'P 1'
#
loop_
_entity.id
_entity.type
_entity.pdbx_description
1 polymer ?
#
loop_
_entity_poly.entity_id
_entity_poly.type
_entity_poly.pdbx_seq_one_letter_code
_entity_poly.pdbx_strand_id
1 'polypeptide(L)'
;MTVTAALAVCATTAFAGDDDVSRRWAVIAGMNLSCPTTASVERSPRDAGSTAAFASPQCNVMLEYYLPQQHFSLVGGYNAETVQWFGSKVDATMQNIVLGARYYPLSKRFALQPYASLMTYTNVAQRHEQHSMSGWNADDSYERNSTISLPRVSVAPAVGVDCYIFSSLALEFQYGFPLAIDGKAHVATTCNGRPDVYRMRSNMHRHNIQIGLKATFPFRFTSADGNSLFTLIEMALGIYDPADEPKRETKKERRRMKLGRVLDSY
;
A
#
# COMPACT_ATOMS: atom_id res chain seq x y z
N MET A 1 1.88 -20.85 -0.89
CA MET A 1 2.83 -21.03 -2.00
C MET A 1 2.77 -19.97 -3.11
N THR A 2 1.81 -19.09 -3.17
CA THR A 2 1.58 -18.16 -4.30
C THR A 2 2.40 -16.87 -4.27
N VAL A 3 2.79 -16.35 -3.11
CA VAL A 3 3.56 -15.09 -3.00
C VAL A 3 5.03 -15.28 -3.38
N THR A 4 5.61 -16.43 -3.09
CA THR A 4 7.01 -16.75 -3.42
C THR A 4 7.22 -16.91 -4.93
N ALA A 5 6.22 -17.40 -5.66
CA ALA A 5 6.29 -17.54 -7.12
C ALA A 5 6.23 -16.17 -7.82
N ALA A 6 5.41 -15.24 -7.34
CA ALA A 6 5.34 -13.88 -7.89
C ALA A 6 6.65 -13.10 -7.69
N LEU A 7 7.29 -13.25 -6.52
CA LEU A 7 8.60 -12.66 -6.24
C LEU A 7 9.72 -13.26 -7.10
N ALA A 8 9.67 -14.57 -7.40
CA ALA A 8 10.63 -15.23 -8.26
C ALA A 8 10.52 -14.75 -9.72
N VAL A 9 9.32 -14.52 -10.23
CA VAL A 9 9.10 -13.96 -11.59
C VAL A 9 9.62 -12.52 -11.69
N CYS A 10 9.42 -11.69 -10.68
CA CYS A 10 10.00 -10.35 -10.64
C CYS A 10 11.54 -10.34 -10.62
N ALA A 11 12.17 -11.38 -10.06
CA ALA A 11 13.63 -11.47 -9.98
C ALA A 11 14.29 -11.91 -11.30
N THR A 12 13.59 -12.66 -12.14
CA THR A 12 14.14 -13.19 -13.41
C THR A 12 13.93 -12.27 -14.61
N THR A 13 13.00 -11.31 -14.54
CA THR A 13 12.82 -10.30 -15.59
C THR A 13 13.74 -9.09 -15.38
N ALA A 14 15.05 -9.30 -15.43
CA ALA A 14 15.95 -8.21 -15.76
C ALA A 14 15.61 -7.80 -17.20
N PHE A 15 14.93 -6.66 -17.36
CA PHE A 15 14.67 -6.07 -18.67
C PHE A 15 16.00 -5.65 -19.28
N ALA A 16 16.68 -6.59 -19.91
CA ALA A 16 17.86 -6.34 -20.71
C ALA A 16 17.42 -5.74 -22.06
N GLY A 17 16.94 -4.51 -22.02
CA GLY A 17 16.70 -3.66 -23.17
C GLY A 17 17.51 -2.40 -22.99
N ASP A 18 18.34 -2.09 -23.98
CA ASP A 18 19.23 -0.92 -24.02
C ASP A 18 18.46 0.41 -24.19
N ASP A 19 17.15 0.34 -24.23
CA ASP A 19 16.27 1.51 -24.34
C ASP A 19 16.17 2.22 -23.00
N ASP A 20 16.57 3.47 -23.00
CA ASP A 20 16.39 4.41 -21.89
C ASP A 20 14.91 4.46 -21.51
N VAL A 21 14.55 3.77 -20.42
CA VAL A 21 13.16 3.68 -19.96
C VAL A 21 12.77 5.02 -19.36
N SER A 22 12.39 5.96 -20.25
CA SER A 22 11.96 7.30 -19.85
C SER A 22 10.55 7.26 -19.26
N ARG A 23 10.42 6.81 -18.00
CA ARG A 23 9.21 6.99 -17.23
C ARG A 23 9.13 8.43 -16.77
N ARG A 24 8.05 9.12 -17.14
CA ARG A 24 7.84 10.53 -16.73
C ARG A 24 6.71 10.67 -15.74
N TRP A 25 5.65 9.91 -15.92
CA TRP A 25 4.46 9.95 -15.08
C TRP A 25 4.06 8.55 -14.67
N ALA A 26 3.41 8.44 -13.53
CA ALA A 26 2.70 7.24 -13.14
C ALA A 26 1.39 7.58 -12.45
N VAL A 27 0.38 6.74 -12.67
CA VAL A 27 -0.87 6.74 -11.90
C VAL A 27 -0.82 5.52 -10.97
N ILE A 28 -1.15 5.75 -9.72
CA ILE A 28 -1.17 4.74 -8.67
C ILE A 28 -2.59 4.66 -8.15
N ALA A 29 -3.15 3.47 -8.13
CA ALA A 29 -4.42 3.17 -7.49
C ALA A 29 -4.22 2.02 -6.51
N GLY A 30 -4.61 2.19 -5.26
CA GLY A 30 -4.31 1.21 -4.24
C GLY A 30 -5.33 1.16 -3.11
N MET A 31 -5.11 0.18 -2.27
CA MET A 31 -5.83 -0.02 -1.02
C MET A 31 -4.83 0.08 0.14
N ASN A 32 -5.28 0.71 1.22
CA ASN A 32 -4.49 0.88 2.43
C ASN A 32 -5.17 0.16 3.59
N LEU A 33 -4.35 -0.33 4.51
CA LEU A 33 -4.77 -0.84 5.81
C LEU A 33 -4.10 0.02 6.88
N SER A 34 -4.89 0.72 7.67
CA SER A 34 -4.38 1.58 8.75
C SER A 34 -4.70 1.01 10.12
N CYS A 35 -3.67 0.94 10.95
CA CYS A 35 -3.78 0.53 12.36
C CYS A 35 -3.32 1.69 13.25
N PRO A 36 -4.23 2.35 13.98
CA PRO A 36 -3.86 3.44 14.87
C PRO A 36 -3.05 2.94 16.06
N THR A 37 -2.09 3.74 16.50
CA THR A 37 -1.41 3.51 17.77
C THR A 37 -2.25 4.07 18.92
N THR A 38 -2.32 3.33 20.03
CA THR A 38 -2.95 3.80 21.26
C THR A 38 -1.91 4.36 22.22
N ALA A 39 -2.17 5.55 22.77
CA ALA A 39 -1.28 6.15 23.77
C ALA A 39 -1.50 5.52 25.15
N SER A 40 -2.75 5.19 25.50
CA SER A 40 -3.09 4.46 26.71
C SER A 40 -4.43 3.74 26.57
N VAL A 41 -4.55 2.59 27.18
CA VAL A 41 -5.79 1.83 27.31
C VAL A 41 -5.91 1.36 28.75
N GLU A 42 -6.96 1.79 29.42
CA GLU A 42 -7.33 1.34 30.76
C GLU A 42 -8.62 0.51 30.66
N ARG A 43 -8.60 -0.70 31.20
CA ARG A 43 -9.75 -1.62 31.18
C ARG A 43 -10.08 -2.08 32.59
N SER A 44 -11.34 -2.15 32.89
CA SER A 44 -11.81 -2.90 34.07
C SER A 44 -11.70 -4.40 33.80
N PRO A 45 -11.44 -5.25 34.82
CA PRO A 45 -11.45 -6.72 34.71
C PRO A 45 -12.74 -7.30 34.12
N ARG A 46 -13.84 -6.53 34.15
CA ARG A 46 -15.15 -6.94 33.58
C ARG A 46 -15.27 -6.72 32.07
N ASP A 47 -14.40 -5.92 31.45
CA ASP A 47 -14.44 -5.68 30.02
C ASP A 47 -13.56 -6.72 29.29
N ALA A 48 -14.02 -7.98 29.29
CA ALA A 48 -13.39 -9.08 28.56
C ALA A 48 -13.78 -9.11 27.07
N GLY A 49 -14.26 -8.00 26.52
CA GLY A 49 -14.69 -7.90 25.13
C GLY A 49 -13.56 -8.18 24.13
N SER A 50 -13.87 -8.98 23.13
CA SER A 50 -12.99 -9.32 22.03
C SER A 50 -12.34 -8.10 21.38
N THR A 51 -11.01 -8.08 21.34
CA THR A 51 -10.18 -7.02 20.75
C THR A 51 -9.82 -7.35 19.30
N ALA A 52 -10.74 -7.88 18.51
CA ALA A 52 -10.49 -8.10 17.10
C ALA A 52 -10.35 -6.76 16.38
N ALA A 53 -9.16 -6.54 15.85
CA ALA A 53 -8.85 -5.40 15.00
C ALA A 53 -9.30 -5.68 13.59
N PHE A 54 -10.18 -4.87 13.08
CA PHE A 54 -10.42 -4.83 11.65
C PHE A 54 -9.83 -3.54 11.10
N ALA A 55 -8.76 -3.68 10.31
CA ALA A 55 -8.30 -2.58 9.48
C ALA A 55 -9.34 -2.39 8.36
N SER A 56 -9.97 -1.23 8.31
CA SER A 56 -10.89 -0.91 7.21
C SER A 56 -10.09 -0.71 5.93
N PRO A 57 -10.48 -1.36 4.83
CA PRO A 57 -9.85 -1.13 3.55
C PRO A 57 -10.13 0.31 3.09
N GLN A 58 -9.11 0.97 2.62
CA GLN A 58 -9.13 2.35 2.19
C GLN A 58 -8.67 2.44 0.76
N CYS A 59 -9.14 3.45 0.03
CA CYS A 59 -8.75 3.66 -1.35
C CYS A 59 -7.86 4.89 -1.47
N ASN A 60 -6.82 4.78 -2.27
CA ASN A 60 -6.00 5.90 -2.68
C ASN A 60 -5.86 5.97 -4.20
N VAL A 61 -5.74 7.19 -4.70
CA VAL A 61 -5.39 7.48 -6.09
C VAL A 61 -4.32 8.56 -6.08
N MET A 62 -3.18 8.27 -6.66
CA MET A 62 -2.04 9.19 -6.68
C MET A 62 -1.47 9.32 -8.09
N LEU A 63 -0.91 10.48 -8.37
CA LEU A 63 -0.12 10.79 -9.55
C LEU A 63 1.33 10.97 -9.11
N GLU A 64 2.24 10.35 -9.82
CA GLU A 64 3.67 10.46 -9.58
C GLU A 64 4.37 11.05 -10.79
N TYR A 65 5.25 12.02 -10.59
CA TYR A 65 6.09 12.64 -11.60
C TYR A 65 7.56 12.35 -11.30
N TYR A 66 8.24 11.66 -12.23
CA TYR A 66 9.67 11.36 -12.12
C TYR A 66 10.49 12.54 -12.61
N LEU A 67 11.35 13.06 -11.75
CA LEU A 67 12.28 14.11 -12.11
C LEU A 67 13.31 13.57 -13.13
N PRO A 68 13.58 14.32 -14.22
CA PRO A 68 14.54 13.90 -15.22
C PRO A 68 15.93 13.69 -14.61
N GLN A 69 16.59 12.60 -14.99
CA GLN A 69 17.96 12.25 -14.58
C GLN A 69 18.20 12.20 -13.07
N GLN A 70 17.16 12.15 -12.26
CA GLN A 70 17.25 12.10 -10.81
C GLN A 70 16.60 10.82 -10.26
N HIS A 71 17.06 10.42 -9.07
CA HIS A 71 16.49 9.31 -8.31
C HIS A 71 15.22 9.74 -7.53
N PHE A 72 14.66 10.89 -7.81
CA PHE A 72 13.52 11.45 -7.11
C PHE A 72 12.27 11.51 -7.98
N SER A 73 11.14 11.36 -7.32
CA SER A 73 9.83 11.67 -7.90
C SER A 73 8.99 12.49 -6.92
N LEU A 74 8.04 13.22 -7.46
CA LEU A 74 7.02 13.96 -6.71
C LEU A 74 5.71 13.19 -6.81
N VAL A 75 5.00 13.09 -5.70
CA VAL A 75 3.72 12.37 -5.61
C VAL A 75 2.66 13.32 -5.11
N GLY A 76 1.50 13.31 -5.76
CA GLY A 76 0.32 14.03 -5.31
C GLY A 76 -0.94 13.21 -5.54
N GLY A 77 -1.93 13.34 -4.67
CA GLY A 77 -3.15 12.56 -4.83
C GLY A 77 -4.16 12.72 -3.72
N TYR A 78 -5.05 11.75 -3.68
CA TYR A 78 -6.15 11.69 -2.73
C TYR A 78 -6.18 10.32 -2.04
N ASN A 79 -6.43 10.35 -0.74
CA ASN A 79 -6.58 9.16 0.09
C ASN A 79 -7.81 9.29 1.00
N ALA A 80 -8.75 8.36 0.86
CA ALA A 80 -9.86 8.21 1.79
C ALA A 80 -9.51 7.12 2.80
N GLU A 81 -9.54 7.46 4.07
CA GLU A 81 -9.07 6.62 5.16
C GLU A 81 -10.08 6.57 6.31
N THR A 82 -10.48 5.38 6.71
CA THR A 82 -11.26 5.15 7.94
C THR A 82 -10.36 4.54 8.99
N VAL A 83 -10.23 5.20 10.12
CA VAL A 83 -9.45 4.75 11.27
C VAL A 83 -10.43 4.16 12.28
N GLN A 84 -10.19 2.91 12.66
CA GLN A 84 -11.00 2.21 13.65
C GLN A 84 -10.13 1.83 14.85
N TRP A 85 -10.56 2.18 16.05
CA TRP A 85 -9.85 1.82 17.29
C TRP A 85 -10.35 0.50 17.85
N PHE A 86 -9.42 -0.37 18.19
CA PHE A 86 -9.66 -1.68 18.72
C PHE A 86 -10.54 -1.64 19.97
N GLY A 87 -11.58 -2.48 19.99
CA GLY A 87 -12.47 -2.65 21.13
C GLY A 87 -13.44 -1.51 21.40
N SER A 88 -13.32 -0.39 20.65
CA SER A 88 -14.18 0.78 20.90
C SER A 88 -15.44 0.79 20.05
N LYS A 89 -15.52 0.07 18.93
CA LYS A 89 -16.56 0.20 17.90
C LYS A 89 -16.73 1.65 17.43
N VAL A 90 -15.68 2.46 17.56
CA VAL A 90 -15.64 3.84 17.14
C VAL A 90 -14.71 3.94 15.96
N ASP A 91 -15.19 4.54 14.89
CA ASP A 91 -14.46 4.81 13.67
C ASP A 91 -14.50 6.31 13.35
N ALA A 92 -13.53 6.75 12.58
CA ALA A 92 -13.49 8.11 12.07
C ALA A 92 -12.93 8.10 10.65
N THR A 93 -13.59 8.82 9.75
CA THR A 93 -13.20 8.90 8.35
C THR A 93 -12.45 10.18 8.06
N MET A 94 -11.27 10.04 7.47
CA MET A 94 -10.45 11.14 7.00
C MET A 94 -10.42 11.15 5.47
N GLN A 95 -10.48 12.33 4.90
CA GLN A 95 -10.27 12.57 3.48
C GLN A 95 -9.02 13.44 3.34
N ASN A 96 -7.96 12.86 2.76
CA ASN A 96 -6.67 13.49 2.74
C ASN A 96 -6.25 13.85 1.32
N ILE A 97 -5.79 15.08 1.13
CA ILE A 97 -4.93 15.44 0.02
C ILE A 97 -3.51 14.99 0.40
N VAL A 98 -2.86 14.26 -0.49
CA VAL A 98 -1.52 13.70 -0.29
C VAL A 98 -0.55 14.42 -1.18
N LEU A 99 0.56 14.89 -0.60
CA LEU A 99 1.70 15.45 -1.33
C LEU A 99 2.99 14.90 -0.74
N GLY A 100 3.97 14.61 -1.57
CA GLY A 100 5.24 14.12 -1.09
C GLY A 100 6.27 13.85 -2.17
N ALA A 101 7.36 13.22 -1.74
CA ALA A 101 8.46 12.83 -2.61
C ALA A 101 8.90 11.40 -2.31
N ARG A 102 9.41 10.72 -3.34
CA ARG A 102 10.02 9.40 -3.26
C ARG A 102 11.46 9.46 -3.76
N TYR A 103 12.31 8.66 -3.14
CA TYR A 103 13.69 8.45 -3.54
C TYR A 103 13.90 6.98 -3.93
N TYR A 104 14.37 6.75 -5.15
CA TYR A 104 14.66 5.44 -5.72
C TYR A 104 16.17 5.23 -5.78
N PRO A 105 16.77 4.41 -4.93
CA PRO A 105 18.23 4.18 -4.91
C PRO A 105 18.73 3.42 -6.14
N LEU A 106 17.86 2.63 -6.79
CA LEU A 106 18.24 1.79 -7.91
C LEU A 106 17.88 2.45 -9.26
N SER A 107 18.61 2.05 -10.31
CA SER A 107 18.31 2.45 -11.67
C SER A 107 16.93 1.94 -12.12
N LYS A 108 16.24 2.70 -12.96
CA LYS A 108 14.92 2.38 -13.53
C LYS A 108 14.89 1.09 -14.38
N ARG A 109 16.05 0.47 -14.63
CA ARG A 109 16.19 -0.78 -15.40
C ARG A 109 15.80 -2.03 -14.60
N PHE A 110 15.81 -1.95 -13.26
CA PHE A 110 15.46 -3.10 -12.43
C PHE A 110 13.94 -3.27 -12.35
N ALA A 111 13.48 -4.51 -12.43
CA ALA A 111 12.06 -4.85 -12.25
C ALA A 111 11.60 -4.60 -10.81
N LEU A 112 12.50 -4.76 -9.84
CA LEU A 112 12.25 -4.47 -8.44
C LEU A 112 12.88 -3.12 -8.09
N GLN A 113 12.07 -2.15 -7.70
CA GLN A 113 12.52 -0.80 -7.38
C GLN A 113 12.11 -0.43 -5.94
N PRO A 114 12.99 -0.67 -4.96
CA PRO A 114 12.76 -0.17 -3.61
C PRO A 114 12.81 1.37 -3.59
N TYR A 115 12.04 1.96 -2.70
CA TYR A 115 12.05 3.39 -2.49
C TYR A 115 11.85 3.77 -1.01
N ALA A 116 12.33 4.95 -0.65
CA ALA A 116 11.96 5.65 0.56
C ALA A 116 11.09 6.86 0.19
N SER A 117 10.13 7.20 1.00
CA SER A 117 9.24 8.33 0.74
C SER A 117 8.96 9.15 2.00
N LEU A 118 8.66 10.42 1.78
CA LEU A 118 8.12 11.31 2.77
C LEU A 118 6.86 11.95 2.21
N MET A 119 5.72 11.63 2.82
CA MET A 119 4.41 12.09 2.41
C MET A 119 3.79 12.99 3.46
N THR A 120 3.01 13.97 3.02
CA THR A 120 2.18 14.81 3.86
C THR A 120 0.72 14.56 3.51
N TYR A 121 -0.08 14.25 4.50
CA TYR A 121 -1.52 14.05 4.40
C TYR A 121 -2.22 15.26 5.03
N THR A 122 -3.01 15.99 4.25
CA THR A 122 -3.81 17.12 4.72
C THR A 122 -5.26 16.71 4.71
N ASN A 123 -5.87 16.60 5.90
CA ASN A 123 -7.27 16.24 6.05
C ASN A 123 -8.16 17.44 5.66
N VAL A 124 -9.06 17.21 4.72
CA VAL A 124 -10.05 18.18 4.22
C VAL A 124 -11.46 17.89 4.73
N ALA A 125 -11.66 16.77 5.46
CA ALA A 125 -12.94 16.43 6.08
C ALA A 125 -13.13 17.14 7.43
N GLN A 126 -14.28 16.89 8.04
CA GLN A 126 -14.64 17.40 9.37
C GLN A 126 -13.59 16.95 10.41
N ARG A 127 -13.22 17.88 11.30
CA ARG A 127 -12.15 17.63 12.29
C ARG A 127 -12.63 17.06 13.62
N HIS A 128 -13.84 17.39 14.00
CA HIS A 128 -14.35 17.03 15.32
C HIS A 128 -15.57 16.13 15.17
N GLU A 129 -15.50 14.99 15.75
CA GLU A 129 -16.60 14.03 15.81
C GLU A 129 -16.87 13.69 17.27
N GLN A 130 -18.13 13.70 17.63
CA GLN A 130 -18.61 13.28 18.95
C GLN A 130 -19.68 12.20 18.72
N HIS A 131 -19.45 11.04 19.29
CA HIS A 131 -20.41 9.94 19.23
C HIS A 131 -20.79 9.54 20.64
N SER A 132 -22.08 9.45 20.91
CA SER A 132 -22.61 8.86 22.11
C SER A 132 -23.43 7.63 21.73
N MET A 133 -23.13 6.50 22.34
CA MET A 133 -23.84 5.25 22.15
C MET A 133 -24.25 4.72 23.51
N SER A 134 -25.53 4.43 23.68
CA SER A 134 -26.08 3.75 24.86
C SER A 134 -26.61 2.38 24.46
N GLY A 135 -26.55 1.44 25.37
CA GLY A 135 -27.08 0.09 25.16
C GLY A 135 -27.27 -0.65 26.47
N TRP A 136 -27.86 -1.82 26.34
CA TRP A 136 -28.09 -2.75 27.43
C TRP A 136 -27.42 -4.07 27.10
N ASN A 137 -26.77 -4.69 28.09
CA ASN A 137 -26.22 -6.03 27.97
C ASN A 137 -26.64 -6.79 29.24
N ALA A 138 -27.56 -7.71 29.08
CA ALA A 138 -28.23 -8.39 30.18
C ALA A 138 -28.89 -7.39 31.16
N ASP A 139 -28.39 -7.28 32.38
CA ASP A 139 -28.92 -6.38 33.40
C ASP A 139 -28.13 -5.05 33.49
N ASP A 140 -27.10 -4.88 32.69
CA ASP A 140 -26.22 -3.73 32.76
C ASP A 140 -26.51 -2.70 31.64
N SER A 141 -26.69 -1.44 32.02
CA SER A 141 -26.73 -0.32 31.08
C SER A 141 -25.32 0.20 30.86
N TYR A 142 -24.97 0.45 29.61
CA TYR A 142 -23.70 1.08 29.28
C TYR A 142 -23.90 2.33 28.41
N GLU A 143 -23.05 3.30 28.64
CA GLU A 143 -22.96 4.52 27.84
C GLU A 143 -21.51 4.69 27.41
N ARG A 144 -21.30 4.87 26.13
CA ARG A 144 -20.00 5.10 25.52
C ARG A 144 -19.97 6.48 24.88
N ASN A 145 -19.08 7.31 25.37
CA ASN A 145 -18.85 8.64 24.84
C ASN A 145 -17.47 8.69 24.17
N SER A 146 -17.43 9.10 22.92
CA SER A 146 -16.19 9.30 22.18
C SER A 146 -16.09 10.74 21.69
N THR A 147 -14.92 11.30 21.87
CA THR A 147 -14.53 12.60 21.32
C THR A 147 -13.29 12.41 20.47
N ILE A 148 -13.42 12.69 19.18
CA ILE A 148 -12.37 12.51 18.20
C ILE A 148 -12.05 13.86 17.57
N SER A 149 -10.80 14.25 17.64
CA SER A 149 -10.24 15.40 16.94
C SER A 149 -9.28 14.88 15.88
N LEU A 150 -9.72 14.86 14.63
CA LEU A 150 -8.93 14.39 13.50
C LEU A 150 -7.74 15.31 13.25
N PRO A 151 -6.54 14.77 12.92
CA PRO A 151 -5.39 15.58 12.61
C PRO A 151 -5.65 16.40 11.34
N ARG A 152 -5.25 17.65 11.35
CA ARG A 152 -5.28 18.49 10.15
C ARG A 152 -4.19 18.08 9.17
N VAL A 153 -3.02 17.75 9.70
CA VAL A 153 -1.85 17.36 8.92
C VAL A 153 -1.22 16.13 9.56
N SER A 154 -0.77 15.21 8.74
CA SER A 154 0.09 14.10 9.17
C SER A 154 1.29 14.03 8.24
N VAL A 155 2.48 13.77 8.82
CA VAL A 155 3.71 13.55 8.06
C VAL A 155 4.06 12.07 8.14
N ALA A 156 4.25 11.42 7.02
CA ALA A 156 4.43 9.98 6.92
C ALA A 156 5.77 9.64 6.25
N PRO A 157 6.81 9.31 7.00
CA PRO A 157 7.92 8.56 6.46
C PRO A 157 7.44 7.17 6.06
N ALA A 158 7.89 6.69 4.89
CA ALA A 158 7.51 5.37 4.40
C ALA A 158 8.64 4.74 3.59
N VAL A 159 8.59 3.42 3.49
CA VAL A 159 9.43 2.61 2.62
C VAL A 159 8.54 1.71 1.79
N GLY A 160 8.96 1.44 0.57
CA GLY A 160 8.16 0.60 -0.31
C GLY A 160 8.99 -0.01 -1.42
N VAL A 161 8.30 -0.77 -2.26
CA VAL A 161 8.86 -1.43 -3.42
C VAL A 161 7.85 -1.49 -4.54
N ASP A 162 8.28 -1.10 -5.73
CA ASP A 162 7.54 -1.29 -6.98
C ASP A 162 8.06 -2.57 -7.66
N CYS A 163 7.19 -3.55 -7.84
CA CYS A 163 7.47 -4.79 -8.55
C CYS A 163 6.87 -4.69 -9.96
N TYR A 164 7.70 -4.41 -10.97
CA TYR A 164 7.26 -4.30 -12.35
C TYR A 164 6.95 -5.68 -12.92
N ILE A 165 5.68 -5.92 -13.25
CA ILE A 165 5.20 -7.12 -13.93
C ILE A 165 5.39 -6.95 -15.44
N PHE A 166 5.13 -5.74 -15.92
CA PHE A 166 5.34 -5.30 -17.30
C PHE A 166 6.17 -4.03 -17.32
N SER A 167 6.67 -3.65 -18.47
CA SER A 167 7.49 -2.43 -18.65
C SER A 167 6.83 -1.18 -18.09
N SER A 168 5.50 -1.12 -18.13
CA SER A 168 4.70 0.03 -17.70
C SER A 168 3.72 -0.25 -16.56
N LEU A 169 3.68 -1.47 -16.04
CA LEU A 169 2.76 -1.84 -14.95
C LEU A 169 3.51 -2.51 -13.80
N ALA A 170 3.32 -1.99 -12.59
CA ALA A 170 3.92 -2.52 -11.39
C ALA A 170 2.88 -2.77 -10.29
N LEU A 171 3.17 -3.73 -9.42
CA LEU A 171 2.57 -3.85 -8.10
C LEU A 171 3.39 -3.00 -7.14
N GLU A 172 2.71 -2.16 -6.38
CA GLU A 172 3.30 -1.33 -5.33
C GLU A 172 2.98 -1.90 -3.97
N PHE A 173 4.00 -2.01 -3.12
CA PHE A 173 3.89 -2.32 -1.69
C PHE A 173 4.58 -1.23 -0.91
N GLN A 174 3.88 -0.64 0.05
CA GLN A 174 4.42 0.42 0.89
C GLN A 174 4.04 0.20 2.35
N TYR A 175 4.98 0.44 3.23
CA TYR A 175 4.75 0.59 4.67
C TYR A 175 5.11 2.00 5.08
N GLY A 176 4.18 2.67 5.76
CA GLY A 176 4.34 4.03 6.23
C GLY A 176 3.93 4.19 7.69
N PHE A 177 4.40 5.26 8.30
CA PHE A 177 4.06 5.63 9.67
C PHE A 177 3.60 7.09 9.75
N PRO A 178 2.31 7.39 9.42
CA PRO A 178 1.78 8.74 9.55
C PRO A 178 1.80 9.24 10.99
N LEU A 179 2.61 10.26 11.22
CA LEU A 179 2.68 11.02 12.46
C LEU A 179 1.65 12.13 12.42
N ALA A 180 0.59 11.99 13.20
CA ALA A 180 -0.50 12.97 13.25
C ALA A 180 -0.09 14.21 14.04
N ILE A 181 -0.41 15.40 13.52
CA ILE A 181 -0.24 16.68 14.20
C ILE A 181 -1.62 17.11 14.71
N ASP A 182 -1.73 17.41 16.00
CA ASP A 182 -2.97 17.83 16.68
C ASP A 182 -4.13 16.82 16.64
N GLY A 183 -3.83 15.56 16.29
CA GLY A 183 -4.82 14.49 16.34
C GLY A 183 -4.98 13.94 17.75
N LYS A 184 -6.23 13.78 18.22
CA LYS A 184 -6.54 13.17 19.52
C LYS A 184 -7.83 12.37 19.42
N ALA A 185 -7.84 11.17 19.98
CA ALA A 185 -9.07 10.42 20.19
C ALA A 185 -9.16 10.03 21.66
N HIS A 186 -10.31 10.24 22.23
CA HIS A 186 -10.66 9.86 23.59
C HIS A 186 -11.98 9.08 23.57
N VAL A 187 -11.98 7.89 24.12
CA VAL A 187 -13.16 7.05 24.26
C VAL A 187 -13.30 6.69 25.73
N ALA A 188 -14.45 6.93 26.31
CA ALA A 188 -14.80 6.56 27.68
C ALA A 188 -16.11 5.76 27.68
N THR A 189 -16.16 4.65 28.42
CA THR A 189 -17.37 3.85 28.60
C THR A 189 -17.73 3.80 30.08
N THR A 190 -18.97 4.14 30.39
CA THR A 190 -19.55 3.98 31.73
C THR A 190 -20.48 2.78 31.74
N CYS A 191 -20.61 2.12 32.88
CA CYS A 191 -21.52 1.01 33.07
C CYS A 191 -22.33 1.25 34.36
N ASN A 192 -23.67 1.24 34.26
CA ASN A 192 -24.58 1.52 35.38
C ASN A 192 -24.24 2.82 36.14
N GLY A 193 -23.89 3.87 35.39
CA GLY A 193 -23.48 5.17 35.94
C GLY A 193 -22.12 5.18 36.64
N ARG A 194 -21.38 4.05 36.66
CA ARG A 194 -20.01 4.00 37.18
C ARG A 194 -19.04 4.40 36.06
N PRO A 195 -18.21 5.42 36.27
CA PRO A 195 -17.24 5.86 35.27
C PRO A 195 -16.12 4.82 35.09
N ASP A 196 -15.51 4.82 33.91
CA ASP A 196 -14.22 4.21 33.63
C ASP A 196 -14.15 2.68 33.57
N VAL A 197 -15.18 2.04 33.04
CA VAL A 197 -15.10 0.60 32.70
C VAL A 197 -14.08 0.38 31.56
N TYR A 198 -14.00 1.32 30.64
CA TYR A 198 -13.03 1.36 29.56
C TYR A 198 -12.67 2.80 29.23
N ARG A 199 -11.38 3.10 29.18
CA ARG A 199 -10.87 4.39 28.74
C ARG A 199 -9.73 4.18 27.77
N MET A 200 -9.80 4.83 26.62
CA MET A 200 -8.74 4.83 25.61
C MET A 200 -8.37 6.25 25.23
N ARG A 201 -7.07 6.47 25.06
CA ARG A 201 -6.53 7.69 24.47
C ARG A 201 -5.62 7.33 23.32
N SER A 202 -5.67 8.08 22.23
CA SER A 202 -4.82 7.95 21.06
C SER A 202 -4.36 9.32 20.58
N ASN A 203 -3.12 9.41 20.13
CA ASN A 203 -2.56 10.57 19.46
C ASN A 203 -2.73 10.50 17.94
N MET A 204 -3.47 9.50 17.46
CA MET A 204 -3.77 9.27 16.04
C MET A 204 -2.55 8.99 15.15
N HIS A 205 -1.38 8.70 15.73
CA HIS A 205 -0.31 8.08 14.95
C HIS A 205 -0.74 6.69 14.52
N ARG A 206 -0.31 6.24 13.35
CA ARG A 206 -0.79 4.99 12.80
C ARG A 206 0.24 4.28 11.94
N HIS A 207 0.13 2.98 11.86
CA HIS A 207 0.82 2.16 10.86
C HIS A 207 -0.07 2.08 9.62
N ASN A 208 0.52 2.23 8.45
CA ASN A 208 -0.18 2.15 7.18
C ASN A 208 0.54 1.17 6.25
N ILE A 209 -0.18 0.16 5.78
CA ILE A 209 0.28 -0.79 4.77
C ILE A 209 -0.54 -0.54 3.52
N GLN A 210 0.13 -0.24 2.42
CA GLN A 210 -0.49 0.01 1.12
C GLN A 210 -0.12 -1.07 0.14
N ILE A 211 -1.11 -1.51 -0.64
CA ILE A 211 -0.93 -2.37 -1.80
C ILE A 211 -1.64 -1.69 -2.98
N GLY A 212 -0.96 -1.52 -4.09
CA GLY A 212 -1.49 -0.80 -5.24
C GLY A 212 -1.01 -1.31 -6.57
N LEU A 213 -1.68 -0.84 -7.61
CA LEU A 213 -1.25 -0.95 -8.99
C LEU A 213 -0.72 0.39 -9.45
N LYS A 214 0.41 0.37 -10.12
CA LYS A 214 1.10 1.54 -10.64
C LYS A 214 1.28 1.41 -12.15
N ALA A 215 0.63 2.29 -12.91
CA ALA A 215 0.79 2.39 -14.36
C ALA A 215 1.68 3.56 -14.71
N THR A 216 2.78 3.31 -15.44
CA THR A 216 3.76 4.34 -15.84
C THR A 216 3.59 4.78 -17.28
N PHE A 217 3.86 6.07 -17.54
CA PHE A 217 3.73 6.68 -18.87
C PHE A 217 5.03 7.33 -19.32
N PRO A 218 5.35 7.33 -20.64
CA PRO A 218 4.53 6.79 -21.72
C PRO A 218 4.33 5.28 -21.58
N PHE A 219 3.11 4.81 -21.87
CA PHE A 219 2.79 3.39 -21.78
C PHE A 219 3.51 2.64 -22.91
N ARG A 220 4.27 1.61 -22.58
CA ARG A 220 5.01 0.77 -23.51
C ARG A 220 4.69 -0.68 -23.26
N PHE A 221 4.47 -1.42 -24.32
CA PHE A 221 4.35 -2.87 -24.28
C PHE A 221 5.47 -3.45 -25.15
N THR A 222 6.38 -4.15 -24.54
CA THR A 222 7.56 -4.72 -25.19
C THR A 222 7.33 -6.21 -25.51
N SER A 223 8.19 -6.77 -26.36
CA SER A 223 8.16 -8.22 -26.62
C SER A 223 8.45 -9.06 -25.34
N ALA A 224 9.22 -8.50 -24.41
CA ALA A 224 9.42 -9.11 -23.09
C ALA A 224 8.13 -9.17 -22.28
N ASP A 225 7.30 -8.13 -22.32
CA ASP A 225 5.99 -8.10 -21.67
C ASP A 225 5.06 -9.19 -22.22
N GLY A 226 5.09 -9.44 -23.53
CA GLY A 226 4.35 -10.54 -24.15
C GLY A 226 4.77 -11.90 -23.58
N ASN A 227 6.07 -12.14 -23.44
CA ASN A 227 6.56 -13.38 -22.85
C ASN A 227 6.16 -13.52 -21.37
N SER A 228 6.26 -12.43 -20.60
CA SER A 228 5.84 -12.41 -19.19
C SER A 228 4.33 -12.69 -19.05
N LEU A 229 3.52 -12.13 -19.94
CA LEU A 229 2.07 -12.40 -19.96
C LEU A 229 1.77 -13.87 -20.22
N PHE A 230 2.45 -14.49 -21.21
CA PHE A 230 2.28 -15.91 -21.48
C PHE A 230 2.69 -16.78 -20.30
N THR A 231 3.81 -16.46 -19.64
CA THR A 231 4.26 -17.16 -18.44
C THR A 231 3.25 -17.03 -17.30
N LEU A 232 2.66 -15.86 -17.09
CA LEU A 232 1.62 -15.67 -16.09
C LEU A 232 0.35 -16.47 -16.39
N ILE A 233 -0.05 -16.54 -17.66
CA ILE A 233 -1.20 -17.35 -18.09
C ILE A 233 -0.90 -18.84 -17.89
N GLU A 234 0.29 -19.32 -18.26
CA GLU A 234 0.71 -20.69 -18.05
C GLU A 234 0.73 -21.07 -16.55
N MET A 235 1.18 -20.16 -15.67
CA MET A 235 1.12 -20.37 -14.22
C MET A 235 -0.32 -20.38 -13.69
N ALA A 236 -1.16 -19.46 -14.16
CA ALA A 236 -2.58 -19.40 -13.74
C ALA A 236 -3.37 -20.65 -14.16
N LEU A 237 -3.00 -21.24 -15.29
CA LEU A 237 -3.59 -22.48 -15.78
C LEU A 237 -2.94 -23.75 -15.20
N GLY A 238 -1.90 -23.59 -14.35
CA GLY A 238 -1.15 -24.72 -13.78
C GLY A 238 -0.31 -25.51 -14.80
N ILE A 239 -0.02 -24.93 -15.97
CA ILE A 239 0.75 -25.56 -17.06
C ILE A 239 2.22 -25.21 -16.96
N TYR A 240 2.58 -24.19 -16.17
CA TYR A 240 3.95 -23.74 -16.02
C TYR A 240 4.78 -24.75 -15.23
N ASP A 241 5.83 -25.28 -15.89
CA ASP A 241 6.84 -26.11 -15.27
C ASP A 241 8.18 -25.34 -15.24
N PRO A 242 8.67 -24.93 -14.05
CA PRO A 242 9.92 -24.19 -13.92
C PRO A 242 11.15 -25.02 -14.37
N ALA A 243 11.06 -26.35 -14.41
CA ALA A 243 12.14 -27.22 -14.87
C ALA A 243 12.35 -27.19 -16.39
N ASP A 244 11.37 -26.72 -17.16
CA ASP A 244 11.44 -26.57 -18.63
C ASP A 244 12.01 -25.23 -19.11
N GLU A 245 12.17 -24.24 -18.23
CA GLU A 245 12.65 -22.90 -18.59
C GLU A 245 14.05 -22.90 -19.24
N PRO A 246 15.08 -23.57 -18.69
CA PRO A 246 16.41 -23.62 -19.32
C PRO A 246 16.40 -24.33 -20.68
N LYS A 247 15.51 -25.28 -20.90
CA LYS A 247 15.37 -25.94 -22.21
C LYS A 247 14.72 -25.04 -23.26
N ARG A 248 13.81 -24.17 -22.85
CA ARG A 248 13.15 -23.20 -23.75
C ARG A 248 14.09 -22.08 -24.17
N GLU A 249 14.94 -21.57 -23.27
CA GLU A 249 15.96 -20.55 -23.60
C GLU A 249 17.00 -21.09 -24.57
N THR A 250 17.58 -22.25 -24.32
CA THR A 250 18.55 -22.86 -25.24
C THR A 250 17.95 -23.14 -26.62
N LYS A 251 16.66 -23.47 -26.72
CA LYS A 251 15.96 -23.64 -27.99
C LYS A 251 15.73 -22.32 -28.74
N LYS A 252 15.42 -21.22 -28.01
CA LYS A 252 15.32 -19.87 -28.57
C LYS A 252 16.67 -19.36 -29.09
N GLU A 253 17.73 -19.54 -28.33
CA GLU A 253 19.09 -19.16 -28.75
C GLU A 253 19.56 -19.95 -29.97
N ARG A 254 19.31 -21.26 -30.05
CA ARG A 254 19.61 -22.07 -31.23
C ARG A 254 18.81 -21.61 -32.47
N ARG A 255 17.58 -21.16 -32.30
CA ARG A 255 16.79 -20.60 -33.40
C ARG A 255 17.34 -19.24 -33.85
N ARG A 256 17.76 -18.36 -32.94
CA ARG A 256 18.39 -17.07 -33.26
C ARG A 256 19.71 -17.25 -33.98
N MET A 257 20.56 -18.18 -33.53
CA MET A 257 21.82 -18.50 -34.21
C MET A 257 21.61 -19.11 -35.62
N LYS A 258 20.54 -19.89 -35.83
CA LYS A 258 20.22 -20.41 -37.16
C LYS A 258 19.72 -19.29 -38.10
N LEU A 259 18.89 -18.35 -37.60
CA LEU A 259 18.43 -17.22 -38.38
C LEU A 259 19.57 -16.26 -38.75
N GLY A 260 20.48 -15.98 -37.80
CA GLY A 260 21.67 -15.16 -38.07
C GLY A 260 22.53 -15.72 -39.19
N ARG A 261 22.81 -17.06 -39.16
CA ARG A 261 23.62 -17.71 -40.25
C ARG A 261 22.93 -17.69 -41.62
N VAL A 262 21.62 -17.64 -41.67
CA VAL A 262 20.88 -17.54 -42.94
C VAL A 262 20.97 -16.12 -43.54
N LEU A 263 21.00 -15.10 -42.68
CA LEU A 263 21.12 -13.70 -43.09
C LEU A 263 22.55 -13.33 -43.52
N ASP A 264 23.56 -13.97 -42.95
CA ASP A 264 24.97 -13.74 -43.36
C ASP A 264 25.39 -14.50 -44.64
N SER A 265 24.50 -15.29 -45.22
CA SER A 265 24.73 -16.07 -46.44
C SER A 265 24.10 -15.48 -47.69
N TYR A 266 23.52 -14.27 -47.61
CA TYR A 266 23.04 -13.43 -48.72
C TYR A 266 23.78 -12.11 -48.76
#